data_8d23454c08a767a8715c5f8990684738
#
_entry.id   8d23454c08a767a8715c5f8990684738
#
_cell.length_a   1.000
_cell.length_b   1.000
_cell.length_c   1.000
_cell.angle_alpha   90.00
_cell.angle_beta   90.00
_cell.angle_gamma   90.00
#
_symmetry.space_group_name_H-M   'P 1'
#
loop_
_entity.id
_entity.type
_entity.pdbx_description
1 polymer ?
#
loop_
_entity_poly.entity_id
_entity_poly.type
_entity_poly.pdbx_seq_one_letter_code
_entity_poly.pdbx_strand_id
1 'polypeptide(L)'
;MILVIGSINMDVSFRVDELPQPGETVLATAMKKSPGGKGANQAVAASKLGGHVTMLGCLSDDEDSRSLLKSMKTAGVDISHIRIVEGRSSFAFRLVARIILW
;
A
#
# COMPACT_ATOMS: atom_id res chain seq x y z
N MET A 1 3.70 -6.70 23.24
CA MET A 1 4.07 -6.83 21.81
C MET A 1 2.86 -7.18 20.99
N ILE A 2 2.74 -6.54 19.84
CA ILE A 2 1.67 -6.81 18.87
C ILE A 2 2.32 -7.39 17.63
N LEU A 3 1.86 -8.56 17.20
CA LEU A 3 2.31 -9.21 15.98
C LEU A 3 1.24 -9.07 14.93
N VAL A 4 1.59 -8.49 13.78
CA VAL A 4 0.69 -8.36 12.64
C VAL A 4 1.21 -9.25 11.51
N ILE A 5 0.36 -10.15 11.05
CA ILE A 5 0.63 -11.03 9.91
C ILE A 5 -0.34 -10.66 8.81
N GLY A 6 0.16 -10.20 7.68
CA GLY A 6 -0.74 -9.79 6.62
C GLY A 6 -0.06 -9.18 5.41
N SER A 7 -0.89 -8.59 4.57
CA SER A 7 -0.47 -8.04 3.29
C SER A 7 0.24 -6.70 3.43
N ILE A 8 1.21 -6.51 2.55
CA ILE A 8 1.95 -5.27 2.34
C ILE A 8 1.94 -5.03 0.84
N ASN A 9 1.41 -3.91 0.38
CA ASN A 9 1.38 -3.61 -1.05
C ASN A 9 1.46 -2.11 -1.33
N MET A 10 1.71 -1.78 -2.57
CA MET A 10 1.67 -0.41 -3.06
C MET A 10 0.30 -0.14 -3.65
N ASP A 11 -0.37 0.90 -3.17
CA ASP A 11 -1.61 1.38 -3.76
C ASP A 11 -1.29 2.41 -4.84
N VAL A 12 -1.88 2.23 -6.02
CA VAL A 12 -1.74 3.17 -7.13
C VAL A 12 -3.12 3.74 -7.43
N SER A 13 -3.29 5.04 -7.23
CA SER A 13 -4.54 5.74 -7.49
C SER A 13 -4.42 6.55 -8.77
N PHE A 14 -5.41 6.42 -9.64
CA PHE A 14 -5.54 7.21 -10.86
C PHE A 14 -6.77 8.08 -10.75
N ARG A 15 -6.62 9.37 -10.99
CA ARG A 15 -7.76 10.27 -11.11
C ARG A 15 -8.20 10.31 -12.57
N VAL A 16 -9.48 10.07 -12.80
CA VAL A 16 -10.11 10.14 -14.12
C VAL A 16 -11.34 11.02 -14.01
N ASP A 17 -11.73 11.67 -15.12
CA ASP A 17 -12.94 12.50 -15.13
C ASP A 17 -14.21 11.66 -15.04
N GLU A 18 -14.23 10.53 -15.75
CA GLU A 18 -15.32 9.58 -15.76
C GLU A 18 -14.78 8.15 -15.69
N LEU A 19 -15.50 7.25 -15.05
CA LEU A 19 -15.16 5.83 -15.07
C LEU A 19 -15.30 5.28 -16.48
N PRO A 20 -14.31 4.52 -16.98
CA PRO A 20 -14.37 3.94 -18.31
C PRO A 20 -15.45 2.89 -18.42
N GLN A 21 -16.11 2.85 -19.58
CA GLN A 21 -16.97 1.74 -19.98
C GLN A 21 -16.11 0.54 -20.41
N PRO A 22 -16.67 -0.69 -20.43
CA PRO A 22 -15.93 -1.84 -20.93
C PRO A 22 -15.37 -1.60 -22.34
N GLY A 23 -14.05 -1.85 -22.49
CA GLY A 23 -13.35 -1.64 -23.76
C GLY A 23 -12.95 -0.20 -24.06
N GLU A 24 -13.30 0.74 -23.19
CA GLU A 24 -12.96 2.15 -23.36
C GLU A 24 -11.60 2.47 -22.76
N THR A 25 -10.84 3.33 -23.43
CA THR A 25 -9.58 3.87 -22.91
C THR A 25 -9.83 5.31 -22.46
N VAL A 26 -9.44 5.62 -21.21
CA VAL A 26 -9.51 6.97 -20.68
C VAL A 26 -8.12 7.43 -20.22
N LEU A 27 -7.89 8.74 -20.26
CA LEU A 27 -6.64 9.31 -19.77
C LEU A 27 -6.81 9.70 -18.29
N ALA A 28 -5.85 9.29 -17.48
CA ALA A 28 -5.78 9.73 -16.10
C ALA A 28 -5.21 11.16 -16.04
N THR A 29 -5.82 12.00 -15.23
CA THR A 29 -5.35 13.38 -14.99
C THR A 29 -4.29 13.46 -13.90
N ALA A 30 -4.22 12.45 -13.04
CA ALA A 30 -3.22 12.34 -11.99
C ALA A 30 -3.02 10.89 -11.58
N MET A 31 -1.83 10.59 -11.10
CA MET A 31 -1.46 9.29 -10.53
C MET A 31 -0.77 9.52 -9.19
N LYS A 32 -1.10 8.70 -8.20
CA LYS A 32 -0.47 8.74 -6.89
C LYS A 32 -0.19 7.32 -6.41
N LYS A 33 1.03 7.10 -5.94
CA LYS A 33 1.41 5.88 -5.22
C LYS A 33 1.38 6.14 -3.72
N SER A 34 0.89 5.18 -2.96
CA SER A 34 0.88 5.25 -1.50
C SER A 34 1.04 3.86 -0.88
N PRO A 35 1.66 3.78 0.32
CA PRO A 35 1.73 2.52 1.03
C PRO A 35 0.33 1.97 1.33
N GLY A 36 0.15 0.66 1.13
CA GLY A 36 -1.12 -0.01 1.35
C GLY A 36 -0.94 -1.43 1.87
N GLY A 37 -2.02 -2.16 1.84
CA GLY A 37 -2.14 -3.49 2.44
C GLY A 37 -2.80 -3.44 3.80
N LYS A 38 -3.78 -4.28 4.02
CA LYS A 38 -4.52 -4.30 5.30
C LYS A 38 -3.59 -4.57 6.47
N GLY A 39 -2.66 -5.53 6.31
CA GLY A 39 -1.69 -5.84 7.36
C GLY A 39 -0.78 -4.66 7.67
N ALA A 40 -0.19 -4.06 6.65
CA ALA A 40 0.70 -2.92 6.83
C ALA A 40 -0.03 -1.72 7.45
N ASN A 41 -1.26 -1.44 7.01
CA ASN A 41 -2.06 -0.35 7.57
C ASN A 41 -2.38 -0.57 9.04
N GLN A 42 -2.72 -1.80 9.44
CA GLN A 42 -2.95 -2.15 10.84
C GLN A 42 -1.69 -2.00 11.69
N ALA A 43 -0.55 -2.47 11.17
CA ALA A 43 0.72 -2.37 11.88
C ALA A 43 1.12 -0.91 12.12
N VAL A 44 1.00 -0.07 11.10
CA VAL A 44 1.32 1.36 11.19
C VAL A 44 0.38 2.06 12.18
N ALA A 45 -0.91 1.80 12.11
CA ALA A 45 -1.89 2.39 13.02
C ALA A 45 -1.63 2.01 14.47
N ALA A 46 -1.38 0.73 14.74
CA ALA A 46 -1.08 0.25 16.09
C ALA A 46 0.21 0.86 16.64
N SER A 47 1.24 0.97 15.79
CA SER A 47 2.51 1.59 16.19
C SER A 47 2.34 3.07 16.51
N LYS A 48 1.60 3.81 15.71
CA LYS A 48 1.33 5.23 15.95
C LYS A 48 0.53 5.48 17.23
N LEU A 49 -0.25 4.49 17.66
CA LEU A 49 -0.98 4.55 18.93
C LEU A 49 -0.13 4.13 20.14
N GLY A 50 1.16 3.91 19.96
CA GLY A 50 2.10 3.60 21.03
C GLY A 50 2.37 2.11 21.23
N GLY A 51 1.87 1.24 20.38
CA GLY A 51 2.11 -0.20 20.48
C GLY A 51 3.52 -0.58 20.05
N HIS A 52 4.05 -1.66 20.63
CA HIS A 52 5.24 -2.34 20.12
C HIS A 52 4.80 -3.35 19.07
N VAL A 53 5.00 -3.01 17.81
CA VAL A 53 4.48 -3.76 16.67
C VAL A 53 5.59 -4.40 15.87
N THR A 54 5.46 -5.70 15.63
CA THR A 54 6.29 -6.46 14.70
C THR A 54 5.43 -6.90 13.52
N MET A 55 5.91 -6.65 12.31
CA MET A 55 5.23 -7.07 11.09
C MET A 55 5.85 -8.33 10.51
N LEU A 56 5.01 -9.33 10.22
CA LEU A 56 5.37 -10.49 9.42
C LEU A 56 4.69 -10.37 8.06
N GLY A 57 5.46 -10.53 7.01
CA GLY A 57 4.97 -10.48 5.66
C GLY A 57 6.07 -10.74 4.66
N CYS A 58 5.73 -10.64 3.39
CA CYS A 58 6.70 -10.81 2.31
C CYS A 58 6.66 -9.60 1.39
N LEU A 59 7.83 -9.20 0.92
CA LEU A 59 7.99 -8.17 -0.10
C LEU A 59 8.99 -8.67 -1.14
N SER A 60 8.91 -8.13 -2.34
CA SER A 60 9.93 -8.37 -3.35
C SER A 60 11.09 -7.38 -3.18
N ASP A 61 12.18 -7.64 -3.90
CA ASP A 61 13.36 -6.79 -3.86
C ASP A 61 13.30 -5.76 -5.00
N ASP A 62 12.44 -4.79 -4.86
CA ASP A 62 12.29 -3.69 -5.81
C ASP A 62 12.20 -2.33 -5.09
N GLU A 63 12.16 -1.27 -5.87
CA GLU A 63 12.13 0.09 -5.33
C GLU A 63 10.87 0.36 -4.50
N ASP A 64 9.72 -0.12 -4.97
CA ASP A 64 8.46 0.04 -4.24
C ASP A 64 8.50 -0.68 -2.89
N SER A 65 9.08 -1.89 -2.84
CA SER A 65 9.26 -2.63 -1.59
C SER A 65 10.18 -1.89 -0.62
N ARG A 66 11.26 -1.32 -1.10
CA ARG A 66 12.16 -0.52 -0.26
C ARG A 66 11.46 0.71 0.31
N SER A 67 10.63 1.36 -0.49
CA SER A 67 9.81 2.49 -0.06
C SER A 67 8.80 2.08 1.01
N LEU A 68 8.15 0.92 0.84
CA LEU A 68 7.21 0.37 1.83
C LEU A 68 7.89 0.04 3.16
N LEU A 69 9.05 -0.59 3.11
CA LEU A 69 9.84 -0.88 4.32
C LEU A 69 10.22 0.38 5.06
N LYS A 70 10.69 1.40 4.34
CA LYS A 70 11.04 2.69 4.93
C LYS A 70 9.84 3.36 5.60
N SER A 71 8.68 3.32 4.96
CA SER A 71 7.44 3.88 5.50
C SER A 71 7.04 3.21 6.83
N MET A 72 7.06 1.89 6.88
CA MET A 72 6.75 1.14 8.10
C MET A 72 7.77 1.39 9.20
N LYS A 73 9.05 1.39 8.86
CA LYS A 73 10.13 1.66 9.83
C LYS A 73 10.00 3.07 10.40
N THR A 74 9.72 4.07 9.57
CA THR A 74 9.52 5.45 10.01
C THR A 74 8.34 5.57 10.98
N ALA A 75 7.29 4.75 10.78
CA ALA A 75 6.14 4.69 11.67
C ALA A 75 6.41 3.92 12.98
N GLY A 76 7.59 3.35 13.15
CA GLY A 76 7.98 2.63 14.37
C GLY A 76 7.70 1.14 14.36
N VAL A 77 7.33 0.57 13.22
CA VAL A 77 7.09 -0.87 13.09
C VAL A 77 8.43 -1.62 12.98
N ASP A 78 8.56 -2.72 13.72
CA ASP A 78 9.68 -3.63 13.56
C ASP A 78 9.50 -4.43 12.27
N ILE A 79 10.37 -4.18 11.30
CA ILE A 79 10.35 -4.80 9.97
C ILE A 79 11.39 -5.90 9.80
N SER A 80 12.11 -6.27 10.87
CA SER A 80 13.24 -7.22 10.81
C SER A 80 12.81 -8.64 10.42
N HIS A 81 11.54 -8.97 10.55
CA HIS A 81 10.99 -10.28 10.20
C HIS A 81 10.22 -10.30 8.88
N ILE A 82 10.27 -9.22 8.11
CA ILE A 82 9.68 -9.19 6.76
C ILE A 82 10.63 -9.93 5.82
N ARG A 83 10.09 -10.90 5.10
CA ARG A 83 10.85 -11.71 4.17
C ARG A 83 10.90 -11.02 2.80
N ILE A 84 12.11 -10.93 2.24
CA ILE A 84 12.32 -10.43 0.89
C ILE A 84 12.42 -11.63 -0.04
N VAL A 85 11.60 -11.65 -1.08
CA VAL A 85 11.54 -12.72 -2.07
C VAL A 85 11.71 -12.14 -3.48
N GLU A 86 12.14 -12.98 -4.41
CA GLU A 86 12.20 -12.57 -5.82
C GLU A 86 10.79 -12.34 -6.38
N GLY A 87 10.68 -11.37 -7.30
CA GLY A 87 9.43 -11.06 -7.95
C GLY A 87 9.13 -9.57 -7.95
N ARG A 88 7.89 -9.24 -8.18
CA ARG A 88 7.39 -7.87 -8.16
C ARG A 88 6.55 -7.62 -6.91
N SER A 89 6.55 -6.38 -6.45
CA SER A 89 5.65 -5.95 -5.38
C SER A 89 4.21 -6.13 -5.77
N SER A 90 3.37 -6.42 -4.78
CA SER A 90 1.92 -6.39 -4.95
C SER A 90 1.43 -4.95 -5.11
N PHE A 91 0.52 -4.76 -6.05
CA PHE A 91 -0.13 -3.49 -6.30
C PHE A 91 -1.64 -3.61 -6.10
N ALA A 92 -2.24 -2.54 -5.63
CA ALA A 92 -3.66 -2.32 -5.73
C ALA A 92 -3.89 -1.06 -6.56
N PHE A 93 -4.67 -1.18 -7.62
CA PHE A 93 -5.01 -0.05 -8.48
C PHE A 93 -6.38 0.49 -8.11
N ARG A 94 -6.50 1.80 -7.95
CA ARG A 94 -7.76 2.47 -7.66
C ARG A 94 -8.02 3.53 -8.70
N LEU A 95 -9.27 3.56 -9.17
CA LEU A 95 -9.77 4.64 -10.03
C LEU A 95 -10.59 5.59 -9.16
N VAL A 96 -10.24 6.87 -9.22
CA VAL A 96 -10.95 7.92 -8.50
C VAL A 96 -11.60 8.83 -9.53
N ALA A 97 -12.91 8.78 -9.62
CA ALA A 97 -13.69 9.56 -10.54
C ALA A 97 -14.51 10.61 -9.80
N ARG A 98 -14.85 11.67 -10.51
CA ARG A 98 -15.75 12.67 -9.98
C ARG A 98 -17.17 12.11 -9.95
N ILE A 99 -17.80 12.17 -8.78
CA ILE A 99 -19.21 11.77 -8.62
C ILE A 99 -20.03 13.01 -8.40
N ILE A 100 -21.09 13.18 -9.19
CA ILE A 100 -22.06 14.26 -9.02
C ILE A 100 -23.33 13.65 -8.43
N LEU A 101 -23.70 14.13 -7.25
CA LEU A 101 -24.93 13.73 -6.57
C LEU A 101 -25.96 14.84 -6.66
N TRP A 102 -27.21 14.47 -6.95
CA TRP A 102 -28.35 15.39 -7.06
C TRP A 102 -29.19 15.39 -5.79
#